data_8ddd141b91cf81a8db71a373c190c238
#
_entry.id   8ddd141b91cf81a8db71a373c190c238
#
_cell.length_a   1.000
_cell.length_b   1.000
_cell.length_c   1.000
_cell.angle_alpha   90.00
_cell.angle_beta   90.00
_cell.angle_gamma   90.00
#
_symmetry.space_group_name_H-M   'P 1'
#
loop_
_entity.id
_entity.type
_entity.pdbx_description
1 polymer ?
#
loop_
_entity_poly.entity_id
_entity_poly.type
_entity_poly.pdbx_seq_one_letter_code
_entity_poly.pdbx_strand_id
1 'polypeptide(L)'
;MRHTIFPLLFFLTLFLAGCHSSEVSEAEPLRHATLLRMELADSFTRVEVRDAWHEGRPLQTYVLVPRSQRVPSNLPEGILVRTPLKRVVVFSSVHAALLHDLSCEKQLVAMTDTTYAVDPRLKEGLRQGRIADAGSSMAPNVERLLALKPDAVFVPPMEGANYGLLEKAGLTLVQCADYLETSALGRAEWMRFFGRLLGAETQADSLFSDISERYDSLRQAVTSTTERPSLLCDTKQGTAWYTPGGKSYLGQLYADAGAHYLFADRPESGSAALSVETVLARGHEADVWLIKYGAANDLSYTQLATDYAPYKSLRPWQERHIWGCN
;
A
#
# COMPACT_ATOMS: atom_id res chain seq x y z
N MET A 1 -19.31 48.58 76.80
CA MET A 1 -19.99 47.53 76.01
C MET A 1 -19.62 47.70 74.58
N ARG A 2 -18.70 46.85 74.12
CA ARG A 2 -18.16 46.86 72.75
C ARG A 2 -18.63 45.61 72.06
N HIS A 3 -19.49 45.72 71.00
CA HIS A 3 -19.95 44.65 70.17
C HIS A 3 -18.95 44.47 68.99
N THR A 4 -18.29 43.32 68.99
CA THR A 4 -17.42 42.90 67.92
C THR A 4 -18.26 42.07 66.94
N ILE A 5 -18.44 42.60 65.70
CA ILE A 5 -19.07 41.89 64.58
C ILE A 5 -17.99 41.12 63.83
N PHE A 6 -18.15 39.80 63.74
CA PHE A 6 -17.27 38.90 62.97
C PHE A 6 -17.88 38.74 61.54
N PRO A 7 -17.16 39.00 60.45
CA PRO A 7 -17.71 38.75 59.15
C PRO A 7 -17.42 37.28 58.77
N LEU A 8 -18.48 36.57 58.42
CA LEU A 8 -18.48 35.19 57.90
C LEU A 8 -18.04 35.24 56.43
N LEU A 9 -16.82 34.78 56.17
CA LEU A 9 -16.26 34.67 54.80
C LEU A 9 -16.79 33.40 54.13
N PHE A 10 -17.69 33.55 53.16
CA PHE A 10 -18.25 32.45 52.36
C PHE A 10 -17.25 32.12 51.25
N PHE A 11 -16.54 31.00 51.37
CA PHE A 11 -15.64 30.50 50.33
C PHE A 11 -16.49 29.77 49.25
N LEU A 12 -16.72 30.46 48.14
CA LEU A 12 -17.34 29.88 46.93
C LEU A 12 -16.25 29.12 46.15
N THR A 13 -16.17 27.79 46.34
CA THR A 13 -15.32 26.93 45.51
C THR A 13 -15.94 26.76 44.13
N LEU A 14 -15.40 27.49 43.13
CA LEU A 14 -15.70 27.25 41.71
C LEU A 14 -15.07 25.91 41.32
N PHE A 15 -15.89 24.91 41.09
CA PHE A 15 -15.49 23.69 40.39
C PHE A 15 -15.38 24.07 38.89
N LEU A 16 -14.17 24.34 38.42
CA LEU A 16 -13.85 24.34 36.99
C LEU A 16 -13.88 22.89 36.50
N ALA A 17 -15.02 22.48 35.92
CA ALA A 17 -15.08 21.30 35.13
C ALA A 17 -14.23 21.57 33.86
N GLY A 18 -12.97 21.21 33.91
CA GLY A 18 -12.09 21.21 32.75
C GLY A 18 -12.63 20.20 31.73
N CYS A 19 -13.21 20.68 30.65
CA CYS A 19 -13.34 19.89 29.44
C CYS A 19 -11.93 19.46 29.02
N HIS A 20 -11.58 18.21 29.30
CA HIS A 20 -10.39 17.58 28.71
C HIS A 20 -10.70 17.36 27.23
N SER A 21 -10.42 18.37 26.41
CA SER A 21 -10.29 18.13 24.95
C SER A 21 -9.08 17.20 24.82
N SER A 22 -9.29 16.01 24.27
CA SER A 22 -8.22 15.09 23.92
C SER A 22 -7.28 15.86 22.97
N GLU A 23 -6.15 16.33 23.48
CA GLU A 23 -5.11 16.91 22.65
C GLU A 23 -4.65 15.81 21.70
N VAL A 24 -4.84 16.04 20.40
CA VAL A 24 -4.26 15.20 19.37
C VAL A 24 -2.75 15.34 19.55
N SER A 25 -2.10 14.28 20.00
CA SER A 25 -0.64 14.21 20.08
C SER A 25 -0.07 14.44 18.68
N GLU A 26 1.04 15.15 18.58
CA GLU A 26 1.71 15.38 17.30
C GLU A 26 1.87 14.04 16.56
N ALA A 27 1.35 13.98 15.34
CA ALA A 27 1.50 12.82 14.51
C ALA A 27 2.99 12.52 14.34
N GLU A 28 3.39 11.28 14.54
CA GLU A 28 4.71 10.85 14.07
C GLU A 28 4.72 11.04 12.55
N PRO A 29 5.49 11.99 12.01
CA PRO A 29 5.34 12.37 10.61
C PRO A 29 5.74 11.19 9.73
N LEU A 30 4.81 10.72 8.92
CA LEU A 30 5.16 9.88 7.78
C LEU A 30 6.07 10.73 6.87
N ARG A 31 7.25 10.21 6.54
CA ARG A 31 8.29 10.98 5.85
C ARG A 31 8.19 10.89 4.34
N HIS A 32 7.61 9.81 3.84
CA HIS A 32 7.62 9.43 2.44
C HIS A 32 6.23 9.21 1.85
N ALA A 33 5.29 8.64 2.63
CA ALA A 33 3.92 8.43 2.20
C ALA A 33 3.20 9.77 2.07
N THR A 34 2.63 10.02 0.89
CA THR A 34 1.91 11.26 0.56
C THR A 34 0.39 11.08 0.61
N LEU A 35 -0.08 9.86 0.41
CA LEU A 35 -1.49 9.49 0.41
C LEU A 35 -1.99 8.99 1.76
N LEU A 36 -1.15 9.00 2.79
CA LEU A 36 -1.48 8.54 4.12
C LEU A 36 -1.13 9.61 5.16
N ARG A 37 -2.06 9.86 6.09
CA ARG A 37 -1.81 10.70 7.26
C ARG A 37 -2.31 9.98 8.50
N MET A 38 -1.50 9.93 9.56
CA MET A 38 -1.85 9.34 10.84
C MET A 38 -1.72 10.38 11.95
N GLU A 39 -2.73 10.50 12.78
CA GLU A 39 -2.77 11.38 13.96
C GLU A 39 -3.02 10.53 15.19
N LEU A 40 -2.07 10.56 16.12
CA LEU A 40 -2.12 9.78 17.35
C LEU A 40 -2.82 10.58 18.44
N ALA A 41 -3.74 9.97 19.15
CA ALA A 41 -4.34 10.46 20.37
C ALA A 41 -4.27 9.36 21.44
N ASP A 42 -4.46 9.69 22.72
CA ASP A 42 -4.33 8.74 23.82
C ASP A 42 -5.23 7.51 23.71
N SER A 43 -6.41 7.66 23.12
CA SER A 43 -7.45 6.62 23.06
C SER A 43 -7.77 6.10 21.65
N PHE A 44 -7.23 6.73 20.62
CA PHE A 44 -7.43 6.33 19.23
C PHE A 44 -6.32 6.84 18.31
N THR A 45 -6.24 6.27 17.11
CA THR A 45 -5.45 6.85 16.01
C THR A 45 -6.41 7.23 14.89
N ARG A 46 -6.39 8.50 14.45
CA ARG A 46 -7.10 8.92 13.25
C ARG A 46 -6.19 8.70 12.05
N VAL A 47 -6.69 8.02 11.04
CA VAL A 47 -5.97 7.74 9.80
C VAL A 47 -6.77 8.29 8.63
N GLU A 48 -6.14 9.12 7.83
CA GLU A 48 -6.71 9.67 6.60
C GLU A 48 -5.97 9.09 5.40
N VAL A 49 -6.70 8.40 4.55
CA VAL A 49 -6.26 8.00 3.22
C VAL A 49 -6.70 9.09 2.25
N ARG A 50 -5.74 9.71 1.56
CA ARG A 50 -6.01 10.80 0.63
C ARG A 50 -6.41 10.28 -0.75
N ASP A 51 -7.20 11.07 -1.45
CA ASP A 51 -7.60 10.80 -2.83
C ASP A 51 -6.41 11.11 -3.77
N ALA A 52 -5.92 10.09 -4.47
CA ALA A 52 -4.80 10.24 -5.40
C ALA A 52 -5.19 10.96 -6.70
N TRP A 53 -6.49 11.07 -7.00
CA TRP A 53 -7.00 11.66 -8.23
C TRP A 53 -7.54 13.07 -8.02
N HIS A 54 -7.92 13.42 -6.76
CA HIS A 54 -8.48 14.74 -6.42
C HIS A 54 -7.76 15.31 -5.20
N GLU A 55 -6.84 16.20 -5.46
CA GLU A 55 -6.04 16.85 -4.43
C GLU A 55 -6.92 17.55 -3.36
N GLY A 56 -6.47 17.46 -2.10
CA GLY A 56 -7.13 18.11 -0.97
C GLY A 56 -8.38 17.38 -0.44
N ARG A 57 -8.75 16.22 -0.99
CA ARG A 57 -9.88 15.41 -0.52
C ARG A 57 -9.41 14.14 0.18
N PRO A 58 -10.05 13.75 1.29
CA PRO A 58 -9.87 12.41 1.81
C PRO A 58 -10.61 11.41 0.90
N LEU A 59 -9.96 10.30 0.58
CA LEU A 59 -10.62 9.14 0.00
C LEU A 59 -11.43 8.43 1.08
N GLN A 60 -10.81 8.25 2.27
CA GLN A 60 -11.44 7.65 3.43
C GLN A 60 -10.74 8.06 4.72
N THR A 61 -11.50 8.20 5.80
CA THR A 61 -10.97 8.41 7.15
C THR A 61 -11.35 7.22 8.05
N TYR A 62 -10.37 6.74 8.83
CA TYR A 62 -10.55 5.69 9.83
C TYR A 62 -10.25 6.21 11.22
N VAL A 63 -10.94 5.68 12.22
CA VAL A 63 -10.64 5.91 13.63
C VAL A 63 -10.34 4.56 14.27
N LEU A 64 -9.06 4.32 14.51
CA LEU A 64 -8.56 3.07 15.07
C LEU A 64 -8.65 3.15 16.60
N VAL A 65 -9.44 2.28 17.21
CA VAL A 65 -9.57 2.20 18.67
C VAL A 65 -9.12 0.82 19.15
N PRO A 66 -8.12 0.74 20.04
CA PRO A 66 -7.65 -0.53 20.57
C PRO A 66 -8.80 -1.35 21.19
N ARG A 67 -8.83 -2.66 20.95
CA ARG A 67 -9.86 -3.57 21.54
C ARG A 67 -9.78 -3.63 23.06
N SER A 68 -8.61 -3.35 23.63
CA SER A 68 -8.38 -3.26 25.07
C SER A 68 -9.02 -2.04 25.72
N GLN A 69 -9.39 -1.03 24.92
CA GLN A 69 -9.96 0.22 25.40
C GLN A 69 -11.47 0.31 25.12
N ARG A 70 -12.16 1.08 25.96
CA ARG A 70 -13.55 1.45 25.67
C ARG A 70 -13.58 2.46 24.52
N VAL A 71 -14.57 2.36 23.65
CA VAL A 71 -14.78 3.33 22.59
C VAL A 71 -15.16 4.68 23.20
N PRO A 72 -14.37 5.75 22.96
CA PRO A 72 -14.72 7.09 23.42
C PRO A 72 -16.06 7.57 22.84
N SER A 73 -16.78 8.39 23.59
CA SER A 73 -18.07 8.94 23.14
C SER A 73 -17.92 10.10 22.15
N ASN A 74 -16.73 10.71 22.07
CA ASN A 74 -16.43 11.90 21.27
C ASN A 74 -15.38 11.60 20.20
N LEU A 75 -15.55 10.52 19.43
CA LEU A 75 -14.65 10.21 18.31
C LEU A 75 -14.80 11.25 17.18
N PRO A 76 -13.71 11.55 16.46
CA PRO A 76 -13.80 12.31 15.21
C PRO A 76 -14.59 11.52 14.15
N GLU A 77 -14.99 12.22 13.10
CA GLU A 77 -15.65 11.58 11.95
C GLU A 77 -14.71 10.56 11.27
N GLY A 78 -15.26 9.41 10.90
CA GLY A 78 -14.53 8.33 10.22
C GLY A 78 -15.11 6.95 10.51
N ILE A 79 -14.62 5.96 9.80
CA ILE A 79 -14.99 4.55 10.01
C ILE A 79 -14.28 4.04 11.27
N LEU A 80 -15.07 3.62 12.27
CA LEU A 80 -14.52 3.00 13.48
C LEU A 80 -13.93 1.61 13.16
N VAL A 81 -12.67 1.42 13.47
CA VAL A 81 -11.96 0.14 13.35
C VAL A 81 -11.41 -0.28 14.72
N ARG A 82 -11.78 -1.48 15.17
CA ARG A 82 -11.28 -2.04 16.46
C ARG A 82 -9.99 -2.84 16.21
N THR A 83 -8.87 -2.34 16.74
CA THR A 83 -7.54 -2.95 16.55
C THR A 83 -7.08 -3.73 17.80
N PRO A 84 -6.25 -4.79 17.65
CA PRO A 84 -5.85 -5.37 16.36
C PRO A 84 -7.01 -6.07 15.64
N LEU A 85 -6.98 -6.03 14.31
CA LEU A 85 -7.85 -6.85 13.47
C LEU A 85 -7.50 -8.32 13.69
N LYS A 86 -8.50 -9.18 13.78
CA LYS A 86 -8.30 -10.62 14.00
C LYS A 86 -8.58 -11.46 12.76
N ARG A 87 -9.40 -10.93 11.86
CA ARG A 87 -9.87 -11.60 10.65
C ARG A 87 -9.85 -10.63 9.49
N VAL A 88 -8.88 -10.79 8.61
CA VAL A 88 -8.65 -9.89 7.48
C VAL A 88 -8.82 -10.66 6.17
N VAL A 89 -9.49 -10.04 5.23
CA VAL A 89 -9.51 -10.45 3.82
C VAL A 89 -8.69 -9.45 3.03
N VAL A 90 -7.89 -9.91 2.07
CA VAL A 90 -7.09 -9.03 1.23
C VAL A 90 -7.39 -9.26 -0.26
N PHE A 91 -7.40 -8.17 -1.02
CA PHE A 91 -7.61 -8.20 -2.48
C PHE A 91 -6.29 -8.17 -3.27
N SER A 92 -5.16 -8.28 -2.58
CA SER A 92 -3.84 -8.27 -3.21
C SER A 92 -2.93 -9.29 -2.56
N SER A 93 -2.21 -10.06 -3.37
CA SER A 93 -1.13 -10.95 -2.90
C SER A 93 0.00 -10.20 -2.20
N VAL A 94 0.22 -8.91 -2.53
CA VAL A 94 1.19 -8.04 -1.86
C VAL A 94 0.81 -7.84 -0.39
N HIS A 95 -0.46 -7.53 -0.11
CA HIS A 95 -0.93 -7.37 1.26
C HIS A 95 -0.93 -8.72 2.01
N ALA A 96 -1.23 -9.83 1.32
CA ALA A 96 -1.12 -11.16 1.91
C ALA A 96 0.31 -11.49 2.33
N ALA A 97 1.30 -11.17 1.50
CA ALA A 97 2.72 -11.33 1.82
C ALA A 97 3.14 -10.42 2.99
N LEU A 98 2.69 -9.15 3.00
CA LEU A 98 2.96 -8.22 4.09
C LEU A 98 2.46 -8.73 5.45
N LEU A 99 1.29 -9.38 5.51
CA LEU A 99 0.82 -9.99 6.75
C LEU A 99 1.80 -11.06 7.27
N HIS A 100 2.44 -11.82 6.38
CA HIS A 100 3.49 -12.76 6.76
C HIS A 100 4.75 -12.05 7.28
N ASP A 101 5.19 -10.99 6.60
CA ASP A 101 6.38 -10.23 6.98
C ASP A 101 6.21 -9.53 8.34
N LEU A 102 4.96 -9.16 8.67
CA LEU A 102 4.57 -8.64 9.97
C LEU A 102 4.24 -9.75 11.00
N SER A 103 4.44 -11.03 10.69
CA SER A 103 4.09 -12.18 11.56
C SER A 103 2.59 -12.21 11.94
N CYS A 104 1.74 -11.70 11.05
CA CYS A 104 0.29 -11.57 11.22
C CYS A 104 -0.50 -12.53 10.33
N GLU A 105 0.12 -13.58 9.79
CA GLU A 105 -0.47 -14.54 8.84
C GLU A 105 -1.70 -15.27 9.40
N LYS A 106 -1.81 -15.40 10.73
CA LYS A 106 -2.99 -16.02 11.38
C LYS A 106 -4.26 -15.18 11.26
N GLN A 107 -4.10 -13.89 10.98
CA GLN A 107 -5.21 -12.96 10.80
C GLN A 107 -5.76 -13.00 9.37
N LEU A 108 -4.99 -13.51 8.40
CA LEU A 108 -5.43 -13.67 7.01
C LEU A 108 -6.40 -14.86 6.89
N VAL A 109 -7.67 -14.57 6.62
CA VAL A 109 -8.72 -15.59 6.52
C VAL A 109 -9.15 -15.88 5.08
N ALA A 110 -8.95 -14.94 4.17
CA ALA A 110 -9.20 -15.14 2.74
C ALA A 110 -8.41 -14.14 1.89
N MET A 111 -8.23 -14.48 0.63
CA MET A 111 -7.72 -13.55 -0.40
C MET A 111 -8.45 -13.77 -1.72
N THR A 112 -8.47 -12.73 -2.55
CA THR A 112 -8.90 -12.84 -3.96
C THR A 112 -7.74 -13.21 -4.87
N ASP A 113 -8.04 -13.54 -6.12
CA ASP A 113 -7.06 -13.77 -7.20
C ASP A 113 -5.93 -14.73 -6.78
N THR A 114 -6.31 -15.85 -6.15
CA THR A 114 -5.40 -16.83 -5.54
C THR A 114 -4.39 -17.43 -6.53
N THR A 115 -4.64 -17.33 -7.84
CA THR A 115 -3.71 -17.73 -8.89
C THR A 115 -2.40 -16.93 -8.88
N TYR A 116 -2.42 -15.72 -8.35
CA TYR A 116 -1.24 -14.86 -8.20
C TYR A 116 -0.54 -15.01 -6.84
N ALA A 117 -0.98 -15.94 -6.02
CA ALA A 117 -0.31 -16.27 -4.77
C ALA A 117 0.94 -17.12 -5.05
N VAL A 118 2.05 -16.47 -5.44
CA VAL A 118 3.32 -17.17 -5.75
C VAL A 118 4.10 -17.55 -4.51
N ASP A 119 3.95 -16.84 -3.39
CA ASP A 119 4.60 -17.14 -2.11
C ASP A 119 4.24 -18.54 -1.62
N PRO A 120 5.24 -19.41 -1.35
CA PRO A 120 5.00 -20.78 -0.87
C PRO A 120 4.17 -20.85 0.42
N ARG A 121 4.30 -19.85 1.30
CA ARG A 121 3.54 -19.76 2.57
C ARG A 121 2.05 -19.54 2.31
N LEU A 122 1.72 -18.68 1.33
CA LEU A 122 0.33 -18.44 0.91
C LEU A 122 -0.25 -19.67 0.23
N LYS A 123 0.48 -20.29 -0.69
CA LYS A 123 0.06 -21.55 -1.35
C LYS A 123 -0.27 -22.63 -0.33
N GLU A 124 0.56 -22.80 0.68
CA GLU A 124 0.33 -23.77 1.74
C GLU A 124 -0.89 -23.41 2.59
N GLY A 125 -1.09 -22.12 2.89
CA GLY A 125 -2.29 -21.63 3.57
C GLY A 125 -3.58 -21.93 2.82
N LEU A 126 -3.58 -21.70 1.51
CA LEU A 126 -4.70 -22.01 0.61
C LEU A 126 -4.94 -23.54 0.52
N ARG A 127 -3.89 -24.34 0.33
CA ARG A 127 -3.97 -25.81 0.25
C ARG A 127 -4.54 -26.42 1.52
N GLN A 128 -4.20 -25.89 2.68
CA GLN A 128 -4.70 -26.34 3.98
C GLN A 128 -6.09 -25.79 4.33
N GLY A 129 -6.66 -24.91 3.52
CA GLY A 129 -7.94 -24.26 3.79
C GLY A 129 -7.89 -23.23 4.94
N ARG A 130 -6.71 -22.84 5.41
CA ARG A 130 -6.55 -21.75 6.40
C ARG A 130 -6.87 -20.40 5.78
N ILE A 131 -6.52 -20.23 4.52
CA ILE A 131 -6.85 -19.06 3.70
C ILE A 131 -7.90 -19.52 2.69
N ALA A 132 -9.06 -18.87 2.68
CA ALA A 132 -10.12 -19.17 1.74
C ALA A 132 -9.90 -18.38 0.42
N ASP A 133 -10.30 -18.99 -0.70
CA ASP A 133 -10.40 -18.29 -1.97
C ASP A 133 -11.69 -17.44 -1.96
N ALA A 134 -11.55 -16.13 -2.09
CA ALA A 134 -12.65 -15.16 -2.13
C ALA A 134 -13.07 -14.79 -3.56
N GLY A 135 -12.60 -15.49 -4.58
CA GLY A 135 -12.89 -15.23 -5.99
C GLY A 135 -11.94 -14.19 -6.61
N SER A 136 -12.41 -13.51 -7.66
CA SER A 136 -11.64 -12.43 -8.29
C SER A 136 -11.87 -11.11 -7.56
N SER A 137 -10.86 -10.23 -7.53
CA SER A 137 -10.96 -8.86 -7.01
C SER A 137 -12.00 -8.01 -7.78
N MET A 138 -12.22 -8.31 -9.05
CA MET A 138 -13.25 -7.66 -9.88
C MET A 138 -14.65 -8.22 -9.66
N ALA A 139 -14.78 -9.46 -9.15
CA ALA A 139 -16.03 -10.15 -8.88
C ALA A 139 -15.89 -11.03 -7.63
N PRO A 140 -15.76 -10.42 -6.44
CA PRO A 140 -15.55 -11.16 -5.21
C PRO A 140 -16.80 -11.94 -4.80
N ASN A 141 -16.60 -13.10 -4.17
CA ASN A 141 -17.69 -13.90 -3.62
C ASN A 141 -18.18 -13.28 -2.29
N VAL A 142 -19.14 -12.37 -2.37
CA VAL A 142 -19.65 -11.59 -1.23
C VAL A 142 -20.29 -12.50 -0.16
N GLU A 143 -21.01 -13.56 -0.56
CA GLU A 143 -21.63 -14.49 0.39
C GLU A 143 -20.55 -15.21 1.23
N ARG A 144 -19.47 -15.63 0.59
CA ARG A 144 -18.33 -16.24 1.27
C ARG A 144 -17.65 -15.28 2.21
N LEU A 145 -17.45 -14.01 1.78
CA LEU A 145 -16.89 -12.97 2.62
C LEU A 145 -17.74 -12.73 3.87
N LEU A 146 -19.07 -12.63 3.73
CA LEU A 146 -19.99 -12.49 4.85
C LEU A 146 -19.93 -13.68 5.81
N ALA A 147 -19.88 -14.91 5.27
CA ALA A 147 -19.76 -16.13 6.08
C ALA A 147 -18.46 -16.17 6.89
N LEU A 148 -17.39 -15.59 6.39
CA LEU A 148 -16.09 -15.50 7.07
C LEU A 148 -16.09 -14.46 8.20
N LYS A 149 -17.06 -13.54 8.24
CA LYS A 149 -17.16 -12.48 9.24
C LYS A 149 -15.83 -11.75 9.47
N PRO A 150 -15.24 -11.14 8.43
CA PRO A 150 -14.00 -10.42 8.59
C PRO A 150 -14.18 -9.16 9.42
N ASP A 151 -13.16 -8.77 10.18
CA ASP A 151 -13.11 -7.47 10.85
C ASP A 151 -12.91 -6.35 9.83
N ALA A 152 -12.17 -6.64 8.75
CA ALA A 152 -11.95 -5.72 7.63
C ALA A 152 -11.58 -6.46 6.34
N VAL A 153 -11.84 -5.80 5.21
CA VAL A 153 -11.45 -6.22 3.87
C VAL A 153 -10.52 -5.14 3.29
N PHE A 154 -9.29 -5.51 2.95
CA PHE A 154 -8.31 -4.62 2.34
C PHE A 154 -8.55 -4.59 0.84
N VAL A 155 -8.90 -3.43 0.31
CA VAL A 155 -9.32 -3.24 -1.08
C VAL A 155 -8.48 -2.16 -1.78
N PRO A 156 -8.10 -2.34 -3.05
CA PRO A 156 -7.41 -1.31 -3.81
C PRO A 156 -8.43 -0.25 -4.27
N PRO A 157 -8.27 1.04 -3.95
CA PRO A 157 -9.12 2.08 -4.52
C PRO A 157 -8.96 2.17 -6.04
N MET A 158 -10.04 2.51 -6.74
CA MET A 158 -10.05 2.76 -8.18
C MET A 158 -10.81 4.05 -8.46
N GLU A 159 -10.29 4.86 -9.39
CA GLU A 159 -10.91 6.14 -9.75
C GLU A 159 -12.36 5.96 -10.22
N GLY A 160 -13.26 6.71 -9.60
CA GLY A 160 -14.69 6.69 -9.95
C GLY A 160 -15.43 5.37 -9.67
N ALA A 161 -14.76 4.37 -9.11
CA ALA A 161 -15.38 3.10 -8.76
C ALA A 161 -15.88 3.08 -7.32
N ASN A 162 -16.93 2.28 -7.09
CA ASN A 162 -17.40 1.89 -5.77
C ASN A 162 -17.33 0.37 -5.64
N TYR A 163 -17.42 -0.12 -4.40
CA TYR A 163 -17.34 -1.56 -4.13
C TYR A 163 -18.70 -2.26 -4.14
N GLY A 164 -19.74 -1.55 -4.61
CA GLY A 164 -21.05 -2.12 -4.90
C GLY A 164 -21.65 -2.95 -3.76
N LEU A 165 -21.69 -4.27 -3.96
CA LEU A 165 -22.28 -5.19 -2.98
C LEU A 165 -21.46 -5.31 -1.69
N LEU A 166 -20.14 -5.07 -1.69
CA LEU A 166 -19.32 -5.12 -0.48
C LEU A 166 -19.70 -4.00 0.50
N GLU A 167 -19.92 -2.78 -0.02
CA GLU A 167 -20.38 -1.65 0.81
C GLU A 167 -21.80 -1.91 1.34
N LYS A 168 -22.70 -2.38 0.47
CA LYS A 168 -24.09 -2.71 0.87
C LYS A 168 -24.16 -3.85 1.88
N ALA A 169 -23.19 -4.73 1.89
CA ALA A 169 -23.08 -5.84 2.83
C ALA A 169 -22.62 -5.40 4.23
N GLY A 170 -22.28 -4.13 4.43
CA GLY A 170 -21.82 -3.58 5.71
C GLY A 170 -20.44 -4.07 6.13
N LEU A 171 -19.61 -4.52 5.19
CA LEU A 171 -18.23 -4.90 5.46
C LEU A 171 -17.37 -3.65 5.68
N THR A 172 -16.49 -3.69 6.67
CA THR A 172 -15.49 -2.64 6.88
C THR A 172 -14.42 -2.72 5.79
N LEU A 173 -14.44 -1.77 4.84
CA LEU A 173 -13.48 -1.71 3.76
C LEU A 173 -12.31 -0.81 4.16
N VAL A 174 -11.07 -1.33 4.06
CA VAL A 174 -9.84 -0.54 4.25
C VAL A 174 -9.23 -0.30 2.87
N GLN A 175 -9.23 0.96 2.47
CA GLN A 175 -8.73 1.42 1.18
C GLN A 175 -7.21 1.47 1.18
N CYS A 176 -6.57 0.61 0.42
CA CYS A 176 -5.12 0.46 0.35
C CYS A 176 -4.60 1.19 -0.89
N ALA A 177 -4.36 2.50 -0.75
CA ALA A 177 -3.88 3.35 -1.84
C ALA A 177 -2.35 3.34 -1.98
N ASP A 178 -1.65 2.42 -1.31
CA ASP A 178 -0.19 2.28 -1.32
C ASP A 178 0.41 2.18 -2.72
N TYR A 179 -0.27 1.52 -3.63
CA TYR A 179 0.19 1.35 -5.01
C TYR A 179 0.11 2.63 -5.85
N LEU A 180 -0.60 3.66 -5.37
CA LEU A 180 -0.73 4.98 -6.02
C LEU A 180 0.32 5.97 -5.50
N GLU A 181 1.12 5.62 -4.51
CA GLU A 181 2.25 6.45 -4.07
C GLU A 181 3.25 6.67 -5.21
N THR A 182 3.87 7.84 -5.20
CA THR A 182 4.80 8.26 -6.26
C THR A 182 6.25 7.87 -5.98
N SER A 183 6.54 7.30 -4.80
CA SER A 183 7.88 6.84 -4.42
C SER A 183 7.85 5.44 -3.81
N ALA A 184 8.93 4.69 -3.98
CA ALA A 184 9.08 3.36 -3.42
C ALA A 184 9.04 3.37 -1.88
N LEU A 185 9.69 4.34 -1.24
CA LEU A 185 9.66 4.49 0.21
C LEU A 185 8.29 4.96 0.70
N GLY A 186 7.58 5.83 -0.04
CA GLY A 186 6.21 6.20 0.27
C GLY A 186 5.29 4.99 0.28
N ARG A 187 5.39 4.14 -0.73
CA ARG A 187 4.65 2.88 -0.76
C ARG A 187 5.01 1.94 0.39
N ALA A 188 6.30 1.77 0.68
CA ALA A 188 6.77 0.92 1.76
C ALA A 188 6.31 1.44 3.14
N GLU A 189 6.22 2.74 3.34
CA GLU A 189 5.84 3.33 4.62
C GLU A 189 4.39 3.01 5.04
N TRP A 190 3.54 2.60 4.10
CA TRP A 190 2.19 2.10 4.41
C TRP A 190 2.19 0.88 5.34
N MET A 191 3.30 0.14 5.41
CA MET A 191 3.40 -0.97 6.38
C MET A 191 3.19 -0.52 7.83
N ARG A 192 3.47 0.74 8.17
CA ARG A 192 3.23 1.32 9.49
C ARG A 192 1.72 1.42 9.78
N PHE A 193 0.92 1.76 8.79
CA PHE A 193 -0.54 1.73 8.91
C PHE A 193 -1.07 0.31 9.08
N PHE A 194 -0.58 -0.63 8.26
CA PHE A 194 -0.96 -2.04 8.41
C PHE A 194 -0.51 -2.61 9.75
N GLY A 195 0.67 -2.24 10.24
CA GLY A 195 1.13 -2.59 11.59
C GLY A 195 0.14 -2.16 12.68
N ARG A 196 -0.36 -0.93 12.62
CA ARG A 196 -1.39 -0.44 13.56
C ARG A 196 -2.73 -1.17 13.44
N LEU A 197 -3.14 -1.50 12.23
CA LEU A 197 -4.36 -2.30 12.02
C LEU A 197 -4.23 -3.72 12.60
N LEU A 198 -3.04 -4.31 12.52
CA LEU A 198 -2.77 -5.70 12.86
C LEU A 198 -2.21 -5.91 14.27
N GLY A 199 -1.82 -4.82 14.97
CA GLY A 199 -1.16 -4.87 16.29
C GLY A 199 0.30 -5.31 16.21
N ALA A 200 0.99 -4.92 15.14
CA ALA A 200 2.38 -5.23 14.85
C ALA A 200 3.20 -3.94 14.59
N GLU A 201 2.89 -2.86 15.32
CA GLU A 201 3.47 -1.54 15.12
C GLU A 201 5.00 -1.55 15.19
N THR A 202 5.54 -2.11 16.27
CA THR A 202 6.99 -2.17 16.48
C THR A 202 7.71 -2.94 15.36
N GLN A 203 7.11 -4.03 14.89
CA GLN A 203 7.68 -4.82 13.81
C GLN A 203 7.62 -4.07 12.47
N ALA A 204 6.50 -3.39 12.20
CA ALA A 204 6.35 -2.57 11.00
C ALA A 204 7.34 -1.40 10.97
N ASP A 205 7.53 -0.72 12.10
CA ASP A 205 8.48 0.37 12.24
C ASP A 205 9.93 -0.10 12.03
N SER A 206 10.31 -1.22 12.64
CA SER A 206 11.65 -1.82 12.46
C SER A 206 11.89 -2.24 11.01
N LEU A 207 10.93 -2.92 10.40
CA LEU A 207 11.04 -3.37 9.02
C LEU A 207 11.14 -2.19 8.04
N PHE A 208 10.34 -1.14 8.26
CA PHE A 208 10.42 0.06 7.44
C PHE A 208 11.76 0.78 7.60
N SER A 209 12.29 0.91 8.83
CA SER A 209 13.62 1.51 9.07
C SER A 209 14.71 0.77 8.31
N ASP A 210 14.75 -0.56 8.41
CA ASP A 210 15.72 -1.40 7.69
C ASP A 210 15.62 -1.23 6.17
N ILE A 211 14.40 -1.16 5.63
CA ILE A 211 14.16 -0.95 4.20
C ILE A 211 14.64 0.44 3.79
N SER A 212 14.29 1.48 4.55
CA SER A 212 14.66 2.86 4.24
C SER A 212 16.17 3.06 4.26
N GLU A 213 16.86 2.55 5.28
CA GLU A 213 18.31 2.64 5.39
C GLU A 213 19.03 1.94 4.22
N ARG A 214 18.59 0.74 3.85
CA ARG A 214 19.13 0.00 2.71
C ARG A 214 18.88 0.72 1.39
N TYR A 215 17.67 1.24 1.22
CA TYR A 215 17.29 1.99 0.03
C TYR A 215 18.17 3.23 -0.14
N ASP A 216 18.32 4.03 0.92
CA ASP A 216 19.15 5.25 0.89
C ASP A 216 20.63 4.94 0.66
N SER A 217 21.14 3.86 1.25
CA SER A 217 22.51 3.38 1.01
C SER A 217 22.74 3.01 -0.46
N LEU A 218 21.82 2.26 -1.08
CA LEU A 218 21.91 1.88 -2.48
C LEU A 218 21.79 3.10 -3.39
N ARG A 219 20.85 4.00 -3.12
CA ARG A 219 20.68 5.26 -3.88
C ARG A 219 21.94 6.12 -3.81
N GLN A 220 22.56 6.21 -2.64
CA GLN A 220 23.81 6.96 -2.47
C GLN A 220 24.97 6.32 -3.25
N ALA A 221 25.08 4.99 -3.26
CA ALA A 221 26.10 4.29 -4.03
C ALA A 221 26.01 4.58 -5.53
N VAL A 222 24.80 4.73 -6.05
CA VAL A 222 24.55 5.04 -7.47
C VAL A 222 24.92 6.50 -7.83
N THR A 223 24.89 7.45 -6.88
CA THR A 223 25.19 8.86 -7.19
C THR A 223 26.62 9.09 -7.69
N SER A 224 27.54 8.21 -7.34
CA SER A 224 28.94 8.25 -7.81
C SER A 224 29.13 7.66 -9.20
N THR A 225 28.12 6.99 -9.76
CA THR A 225 28.19 6.34 -11.07
C THR A 225 27.84 7.33 -12.16
N THR A 226 28.70 7.46 -13.16
CA THR A 226 28.49 8.34 -14.32
C THR A 226 27.65 7.67 -15.42
N GLU A 227 27.69 6.34 -15.49
CA GLU A 227 26.92 5.57 -16.45
C GLU A 227 25.45 5.47 -16.00
N ARG A 228 24.54 5.81 -16.92
CA ARG A 228 23.11 5.72 -16.70
C ARG A 228 22.47 4.94 -17.85
N PRO A 229 22.39 3.61 -17.72
CA PRO A 229 21.86 2.78 -18.79
C PRO A 229 20.40 3.13 -19.07
N SER A 230 20.05 3.17 -20.35
CA SER A 230 18.67 3.33 -20.79
C SER A 230 17.89 2.04 -20.53
N LEU A 231 16.71 2.20 -19.90
CA LEU A 231 15.90 1.10 -19.39
C LEU A 231 14.59 0.98 -20.13
N LEU A 232 14.36 -0.18 -20.76
CA LEU A 232 13.06 -0.65 -21.24
C LEU A 232 12.45 -1.57 -20.18
N CYS A 233 11.12 -1.50 -19.96
CA CYS A 233 10.43 -2.32 -18.99
C CYS A 233 9.27 -3.10 -19.57
N ASP A 234 9.02 -4.28 -18.96
CA ASP A 234 7.86 -5.16 -19.19
C ASP A 234 7.73 -5.70 -20.61
N THR A 235 6.55 -6.25 -20.97
CA THR A 235 6.26 -6.85 -22.25
C THR A 235 4.88 -6.41 -22.75
N LYS A 236 4.60 -6.64 -24.04
CA LYS A 236 3.26 -6.43 -24.55
C LYS A 236 2.25 -7.41 -23.93
N GLN A 237 1.04 -6.94 -23.74
CA GLN A 237 -0.09 -7.74 -23.30
C GLN A 237 -1.27 -7.47 -24.25
N GLY A 238 -1.73 -8.49 -24.94
CA GLY A 238 -2.72 -8.32 -26.01
C GLY A 238 -2.22 -7.39 -27.12
N THR A 239 -2.90 -6.27 -27.35
CA THR A 239 -2.57 -5.28 -28.37
C THR A 239 -1.78 -4.08 -27.86
N ALA A 240 -1.56 -3.97 -26.55
CA ALA A 240 -0.87 -2.85 -25.91
C ALA A 240 0.39 -3.30 -25.16
N TRP A 241 1.27 -2.36 -24.90
CA TRP A 241 2.40 -2.53 -24.00
C TRP A 241 2.15 -1.70 -22.75
N TYR A 242 2.00 -2.39 -21.63
CA TYR A 242 1.84 -1.73 -20.34
C TYR A 242 3.20 -1.58 -19.68
N THR A 243 3.53 -0.33 -19.34
CA THR A 243 4.80 0.01 -18.68
C THR A 243 4.52 1.00 -17.53
N PRO A 244 5.36 1.10 -16.52
CA PRO A 244 5.19 2.10 -15.47
C PRO A 244 5.12 3.52 -16.02
N GLY A 245 4.20 4.32 -15.55
CA GLY A 245 4.21 5.75 -15.83
C GLY A 245 5.41 6.43 -15.19
N GLY A 246 5.86 7.55 -15.74
CA GLY A 246 7.05 8.27 -15.24
C GLY A 246 6.87 8.83 -13.83
N LYS A 247 5.63 9.14 -13.42
CA LYS A 247 5.31 9.60 -12.06
C LYS A 247 4.91 8.48 -11.11
N SER A 248 5.01 7.20 -11.53
CA SER A 248 4.77 6.06 -10.65
C SER A 248 5.94 5.83 -9.70
N TYR A 249 5.68 5.11 -8.60
CA TYR A 249 6.74 4.71 -7.68
C TYR A 249 7.83 3.86 -8.37
N LEU A 250 7.48 3.10 -9.42
CA LEU A 250 8.46 2.34 -10.21
C LEU A 250 9.30 3.26 -11.10
N GLY A 251 8.69 4.27 -11.72
CA GLY A 251 9.43 5.28 -12.49
C GLY A 251 10.47 5.99 -11.62
N GLN A 252 10.09 6.36 -10.41
CA GLN A 252 11.02 6.94 -9.43
C GLN A 252 12.08 5.94 -8.97
N LEU A 253 11.71 4.69 -8.70
CA LEU A 253 12.65 3.63 -8.32
C LEU A 253 13.75 3.43 -9.37
N TYR A 254 13.38 3.42 -10.65
CA TYR A 254 14.35 3.29 -11.73
C TYR A 254 15.30 4.48 -11.80
N ALA A 255 14.80 5.70 -11.60
CA ALA A 255 15.64 6.90 -11.52
C ALA A 255 16.60 6.86 -10.31
N ASP A 256 16.11 6.44 -9.15
CA ASP A 256 16.92 6.28 -7.94
C ASP A 256 17.96 5.17 -8.08
N ALA A 257 17.69 4.14 -8.88
CA ALA A 257 18.66 3.11 -9.27
C ALA A 257 19.66 3.58 -10.34
N GLY A 258 19.58 4.84 -10.78
CA GLY A 258 20.51 5.42 -11.77
C GLY A 258 20.18 5.08 -13.22
N ALA A 259 19.05 4.49 -13.51
CA ALA A 259 18.65 4.20 -14.88
C ALA A 259 18.06 5.43 -15.59
N HIS A 260 18.27 5.52 -16.89
CA HIS A 260 17.51 6.41 -17.76
C HIS A 260 16.27 5.65 -18.27
N TYR A 261 15.17 5.76 -17.50
CA TYR A 261 13.92 5.10 -17.88
C TYR A 261 13.31 5.73 -19.12
N LEU A 262 13.09 4.94 -20.19
CA LEU A 262 12.68 5.44 -21.50
C LEU A 262 11.34 6.20 -21.50
N PHE A 263 10.45 5.90 -20.57
CA PHE A 263 9.13 6.52 -20.45
C PHE A 263 8.97 7.37 -19.18
N ALA A 264 10.08 7.93 -18.68
CA ALA A 264 10.08 8.85 -17.52
C ALA A 264 9.28 10.15 -17.79
N ASP A 265 9.05 10.51 -19.06
CA ASP A 265 8.25 11.64 -19.52
C ASP A 265 6.73 11.41 -19.42
N ARG A 266 6.29 10.19 -19.13
CA ARG A 266 4.87 9.85 -19.02
C ARG A 266 4.25 10.41 -17.74
N PRO A 267 3.09 11.10 -17.83
CA PRO A 267 2.49 11.78 -16.67
C PRO A 267 1.76 10.84 -15.70
N GLU A 268 1.53 9.59 -16.08
CA GLU A 268 0.78 8.63 -15.28
C GLU A 268 1.53 8.27 -13.98
N SER A 269 0.80 8.20 -12.87
CA SER A 269 1.29 7.67 -11.58
C SER A 269 1.10 6.16 -11.43
N GLY A 270 0.35 5.53 -12.33
CA GLY A 270 0.16 4.09 -12.45
C GLY A 270 0.86 3.52 -13.68
N SER A 271 0.22 2.53 -14.34
CA SER A 271 0.69 1.97 -15.62
C SER A 271 0.23 2.83 -16.79
N ALA A 272 1.13 3.08 -17.72
CA ALA A 272 0.84 3.68 -19.03
C ALA A 272 0.58 2.58 -20.07
N ALA A 273 -0.51 2.68 -20.82
CA ALA A 273 -0.79 1.82 -21.96
C ALA A 273 -0.28 2.49 -23.24
N LEU A 274 0.69 1.86 -23.89
CA LEU A 274 1.34 2.39 -25.10
C LEU A 274 1.10 1.46 -26.29
N SER A 275 1.18 2.02 -27.52
CA SER A 275 1.22 1.16 -28.70
C SER A 275 2.53 0.38 -28.74
N VAL A 276 2.47 -0.85 -29.21
CA VAL A 276 3.64 -1.73 -29.31
C VAL A 276 4.70 -1.09 -30.22
N GLU A 277 4.27 -0.42 -31.31
CA GLU A 277 5.14 0.26 -32.25
C GLU A 277 5.91 1.40 -31.58
N THR A 278 5.23 2.21 -30.74
CA THR A 278 5.88 3.29 -29.98
C THR A 278 6.96 2.75 -29.07
N VAL A 279 6.67 1.63 -28.38
CA VAL A 279 7.64 1.03 -27.45
C VAL A 279 8.81 0.41 -28.19
N LEU A 280 8.58 -0.30 -29.30
CA LEU A 280 9.66 -0.85 -30.12
C LEU A 280 10.54 0.24 -30.72
N ALA A 281 9.96 1.35 -31.19
CA ALA A 281 10.70 2.47 -31.76
C ALA A 281 11.61 3.15 -30.71
N ARG A 282 11.10 3.40 -29.48
CA ARG A 282 11.89 4.00 -28.39
C ARG A 282 12.86 3.01 -27.75
N GLY A 283 12.45 1.74 -27.65
CA GLY A 283 13.22 0.69 -26.97
C GLY A 283 14.25 -0.02 -27.83
N HIS A 284 14.29 0.29 -29.15
CA HIS A 284 15.18 -0.40 -30.10
C HIS A 284 16.65 -0.39 -29.64
N GLU A 285 17.13 0.74 -29.13
CA GLU A 285 18.51 0.92 -28.68
C GLU A 285 18.63 1.01 -27.15
N ALA A 286 17.66 0.47 -26.41
CA ALA A 286 17.81 0.41 -24.96
C ALA A 286 19.05 -0.40 -24.56
N ASP A 287 19.69 -0.01 -23.45
CA ASP A 287 20.84 -0.75 -22.92
C ASP A 287 20.39 -1.99 -22.15
N VAL A 288 19.28 -1.88 -21.42
CA VAL A 288 18.76 -2.92 -20.54
C VAL A 288 17.26 -3.08 -20.75
N TRP A 289 16.80 -4.32 -20.71
CA TRP A 289 15.37 -4.64 -20.69
C TRP A 289 15.02 -5.41 -19.41
N LEU A 290 14.23 -4.80 -18.53
CA LEU A 290 13.75 -5.39 -17.30
C LEU A 290 12.32 -5.89 -17.46
N ILE A 291 12.08 -7.18 -17.21
CA ILE A 291 10.78 -7.82 -17.34
C ILE A 291 10.32 -8.29 -15.96
N LYS A 292 9.21 -7.73 -15.46
CA LYS A 292 8.51 -8.27 -14.28
C LYS A 292 7.52 -9.35 -14.73
N TYR A 293 7.54 -10.48 -14.07
CA TYR A 293 6.66 -11.59 -14.39
C TYR A 293 6.29 -12.39 -13.13
N GLY A 294 5.22 -13.18 -13.21
CA GLY A 294 4.82 -14.11 -12.16
C GLY A 294 4.64 -15.49 -12.78
N ALA A 295 5.65 -16.34 -12.69
CA ALA A 295 5.62 -17.69 -13.24
C ALA A 295 6.38 -18.67 -12.37
N ALA A 296 6.05 -19.96 -12.50
CA ALA A 296 6.76 -21.04 -11.78
C ALA A 296 8.18 -21.26 -12.30
N ASN A 297 8.46 -20.89 -13.55
CA ASN A 297 9.76 -21.03 -14.18
C ASN A 297 10.25 -19.67 -14.69
N ASP A 298 11.56 -19.51 -14.77
CA ASP A 298 12.17 -18.32 -15.32
C ASP A 298 11.82 -18.14 -16.81
N LEU A 299 11.71 -16.86 -17.20
CA LEU A 299 11.52 -16.51 -18.60
C LEU A 299 12.74 -16.91 -19.43
N SER A 300 12.49 -17.46 -20.60
CA SER A 300 13.54 -17.80 -21.55
C SER A 300 13.44 -16.95 -22.83
N TYR A 301 14.58 -16.76 -23.49
CA TYR A 301 14.61 -16.11 -24.81
C TYR A 301 13.72 -16.83 -25.82
N THR A 302 13.61 -18.17 -25.75
CA THR A 302 12.73 -18.96 -26.61
C THR A 302 11.27 -18.60 -26.36
N GLN A 303 10.85 -18.50 -25.08
CA GLN A 303 9.49 -18.12 -24.73
C GLN A 303 9.17 -16.71 -25.24
N LEU A 304 10.01 -15.73 -24.92
CA LEU A 304 9.83 -14.35 -25.38
C LEU A 304 9.75 -14.24 -26.91
N ALA A 305 10.57 -15.01 -27.65
CA ALA A 305 10.52 -15.05 -29.10
C ALA A 305 9.23 -15.67 -29.65
N THR A 306 8.67 -16.64 -28.92
CA THR A 306 7.39 -17.28 -29.28
C THR A 306 6.23 -16.33 -29.00
N ASP A 307 6.28 -15.62 -27.87
CA ASP A 307 5.25 -14.67 -27.47
C ASP A 307 5.14 -13.49 -28.45
N TYR A 308 6.30 -12.99 -28.92
CA TYR A 308 6.32 -11.90 -29.90
C TYR A 308 7.68 -11.82 -30.63
N ALA A 309 7.73 -12.29 -31.87
CA ALA A 309 8.95 -12.35 -32.66
C ALA A 309 9.71 -11.01 -32.80
N PRO A 310 9.05 -9.83 -32.94
CA PRO A 310 9.74 -8.55 -33.03
C PRO A 310 10.64 -8.15 -31.83
N TYR A 311 10.51 -8.78 -30.67
CA TYR A 311 11.45 -8.59 -29.55
C TYR A 311 12.91 -8.82 -29.94
N LYS A 312 13.16 -9.68 -30.94
CA LYS A 312 14.51 -9.98 -31.46
C LYS A 312 15.23 -8.77 -32.06
N SER A 313 14.47 -7.73 -32.46
CA SER A 313 15.04 -6.52 -33.02
C SER A 313 15.59 -5.55 -31.95
N LEU A 314 15.24 -5.75 -30.69
CA LEU A 314 15.72 -4.91 -29.60
C LEU A 314 17.18 -5.18 -29.29
N ARG A 315 18.00 -4.13 -29.12
CA ARG A 315 19.40 -4.26 -28.75
C ARG A 315 19.63 -5.11 -27.50
N PRO A 316 18.86 -4.91 -26.39
CA PRO A 316 19.05 -5.73 -25.18
C PRO A 316 18.72 -7.21 -25.40
N TRP A 317 17.92 -7.56 -26.43
CA TRP A 317 17.77 -8.95 -26.86
C TRP A 317 19.07 -9.47 -27.52
N GLN A 318 19.62 -8.72 -28.44
CA GLN A 318 20.80 -9.11 -29.22
C GLN A 318 22.05 -9.20 -28.37
N GLU A 319 22.20 -8.28 -27.42
CA GLU A 319 23.33 -8.20 -26.49
C GLU A 319 23.14 -9.05 -25.21
N ARG A 320 21.97 -9.70 -25.04
CA ARG A 320 21.60 -10.51 -23.89
C ARG A 320 21.54 -9.72 -22.57
N HIS A 321 21.12 -8.48 -22.64
CA HIS A 321 20.92 -7.60 -21.49
C HIS A 321 19.42 -7.58 -21.06
N ILE A 322 18.81 -8.76 -20.95
CA ILE A 322 17.43 -8.93 -20.43
C ILE A 322 17.52 -9.48 -19.01
N TRP A 323 16.85 -8.80 -18.11
CA TRP A 323 16.77 -9.20 -16.71
C TRP A 323 15.32 -9.50 -16.35
N GLY A 324 15.11 -10.63 -15.70
CA GLY A 324 13.80 -11.04 -15.19
C GLY A 324 13.69 -10.74 -13.70
N CYS A 325 12.51 -10.27 -13.28
CA CYS A 325 12.13 -10.11 -11.88
C CYS A 325 10.83 -10.89 -11.68
N ASN A 326 10.92 -12.01 -10.92
CA ASN A 326 9.79 -12.90 -10.63
C ASN A 326 9.31 -12.72 -9.19
#